data_3aca2f8bbfc0837edc7b7cf05e10cf9d
#
_entry.id   3aca2f8bbfc0837edc7b7cf05e10cf9d
#
_cell.length_a   1.000
_cell.length_b   1.000
_cell.length_c   1.000
_cell.angle_alpha   90.00
_cell.angle_beta   90.00
_cell.angle_gamma   90.00
#
_symmetry.space_group_name_H-M   'P 1'
#
loop_
_entity.id
_entity.type
_entity.pdbx_description
1 polymer ?
#
loop_
_entity_poly.entity_id
_entity_poly.type
_entity_poly.pdbx_seq_one_letter_code
_entity_poly.pdbx_strand_id
1 'polypeptide(L)'
;MKMNKYIDHTLLKADATQDKIQVLCEEAKKYDFASVCVNTYWVAYCAKLLNDSDVKVCTVVGFPLGAMSTKAKAFETSNAIADGAEEIDMVMNIGEMKAHHYDAV
;
A
#
# COMPACT_ATOMS: atom_id res chain seq x y z
N MET A 1 -0.77 -22.53 12.71
CA MET A 1 -0.69 -21.15 12.18
C MET A 1 0.11 -21.14 10.88
N LYS A 2 -0.44 -20.56 9.84
CA LYS A 2 0.23 -20.52 8.55
C LYS A 2 1.02 -19.22 8.42
N MET A 3 2.32 -19.34 8.21
CA MET A 3 3.23 -18.20 8.07
C MET A 3 2.84 -17.29 6.89
N ASN A 4 2.29 -17.86 5.82
CA ASN A 4 1.93 -17.10 4.63
C ASN A 4 0.92 -15.96 4.91
N LYS A 5 0.07 -16.11 5.92
CA LYS A 5 -0.91 -15.07 6.29
C LYS A 5 -0.29 -13.91 7.07
N TYR A 6 1.01 -13.92 7.28
CA TYR A 6 1.75 -12.79 7.86
C TYR A 6 2.61 -12.06 6.82
N ILE A 7 2.55 -12.48 5.54
CA ILE A 7 3.38 -11.90 4.50
C ILE A 7 2.60 -10.83 3.73
N ASP A 8 3.20 -9.65 3.68
CA ASP A 8 2.74 -8.51 2.90
C ASP A 8 3.68 -8.38 1.70
N HIS A 9 3.29 -8.98 0.58
CA HIS A 9 4.14 -9.08 -0.61
C HIS A 9 4.22 -7.71 -1.30
N THR A 10 5.40 -7.11 -1.30
CA THR A 10 5.58 -5.68 -1.51
C THR A 10 6.41 -5.36 -2.75
N LEU A 11 5.95 -4.40 -3.55
CA LEU A 11 6.69 -3.85 -4.67
C LEU A 11 6.41 -2.34 -4.76
N LEU A 12 7.40 -1.54 -4.32
CA LEU A 12 7.26 -0.09 -4.19
C LEU A 12 8.25 0.70 -5.05
N LYS A 13 8.97 0.03 -5.95
CA LYS A 13 9.93 0.72 -6.83
C LYS A 13 9.19 1.65 -7.77
N ALA A 14 9.75 2.85 -7.96
CA ALA A 14 9.16 3.86 -8.82
C ALA A 14 9.02 3.38 -10.28
N ASP A 15 9.88 2.47 -10.71
CA ASP A 15 9.90 1.93 -12.07
C ASP A 15 9.15 0.60 -12.22
N ALA A 16 8.35 0.20 -11.24
CA ALA A 16 7.57 -1.02 -11.31
C ALA A 16 6.60 -0.96 -12.50
N THR A 17 6.63 -1.98 -13.33
CA THR A 17 5.77 -2.06 -14.52
C THR A 17 4.51 -2.86 -14.22
N GLN A 18 3.51 -2.71 -15.08
CA GLN A 18 2.26 -3.48 -14.96
C GLN A 18 2.52 -4.98 -14.92
N ASP A 19 3.44 -5.47 -15.74
CA ASP A 19 3.79 -6.91 -15.77
C ASP A 19 4.33 -7.38 -14.43
N LYS A 20 5.18 -6.57 -13.79
CA LYS A 20 5.74 -6.92 -12.47
C LYS A 20 4.68 -6.88 -11.39
N ILE A 21 3.75 -5.93 -11.46
CA ILE A 21 2.62 -5.88 -10.53
C ILE A 21 1.73 -7.11 -10.70
N GLN A 22 1.49 -7.52 -11.94
CA GLN A 22 0.71 -8.73 -12.22
C GLN A 22 1.37 -9.97 -11.60
N VAL A 23 2.68 -10.12 -11.79
CA VAL A 23 3.44 -11.23 -11.20
C VAL A 23 3.33 -11.21 -9.68
N LEU A 24 3.44 -10.02 -9.07
CA LEU A 24 3.27 -9.84 -7.63
C LEU A 24 1.93 -10.41 -7.15
N CYS A 25 0.84 -10.04 -7.83
CA CYS A 25 -0.50 -10.49 -7.49
C CYS A 25 -0.67 -11.99 -7.71
N GLU A 26 -0.14 -12.52 -8.79
CA GLU A 26 -0.19 -13.96 -9.08
C GLU A 26 0.55 -14.77 -8.01
N GLU A 27 1.72 -14.30 -7.59
CA GLU A 27 2.49 -14.94 -6.52
C GLU A 27 1.74 -14.90 -5.20
N ALA A 28 1.13 -13.75 -4.87
CA ALA A 28 0.36 -13.60 -3.64
C ALA A 28 -0.83 -14.56 -3.59
N LYS A 29 -1.51 -14.74 -4.72
CA LYS A 29 -2.61 -15.70 -4.82
C LYS A 29 -2.12 -17.14 -4.71
N LYS A 30 -1.03 -17.45 -5.39
CA LYS A 30 -0.47 -18.81 -5.42
C LYS A 30 -0.05 -19.27 -4.03
N TYR A 31 0.57 -18.40 -3.26
CA TYR A 31 1.06 -18.71 -1.91
C TYR A 31 0.10 -18.28 -0.80
N ASP A 32 -1.04 -17.71 -1.18
CA ASP A 32 -2.09 -17.25 -0.26
C ASP A 32 -1.53 -16.31 0.82
N PHE A 33 -0.79 -15.28 0.38
CA PHE A 33 -0.24 -14.29 1.29
C PHE A 33 -1.35 -13.42 1.89
N ALA A 34 -1.04 -12.68 2.96
CA ALA A 34 -2.02 -11.79 3.62
C ALA A 34 -2.44 -10.66 2.69
N SER A 35 -1.48 -10.06 1.99
CA SER A 35 -1.73 -8.88 1.16
C SER A 35 -0.64 -8.69 0.14
N VAL A 36 -0.91 -7.82 -0.84
CA VAL A 36 0.12 -7.16 -1.63
C VAL A 36 0.21 -5.72 -1.17
N CYS A 37 1.40 -5.10 -1.26
CA CYS A 37 1.56 -3.69 -0.97
C CYS A 37 2.21 -3.00 -2.15
N VAL A 38 1.55 -1.96 -2.66
CA VAL A 38 1.94 -1.25 -3.88
C VAL A 38 1.76 0.25 -3.69
N ASN A 39 2.31 1.04 -4.61
CA ASN A 39 2.02 2.47 -4.68
C ASN A 39 0.57 2.68 -5.12
N THR A 40 -0.02 3.83 -4.76
CA THR A 40 -1.46 4.08 -4.95
C THR A 40 -1.91 3.98 -6.41
N TYR A 41 -1.04 4.29 -7.35
CA TYR A 41 -1.36 4.17 -8.78
C TYR A 41 -1.85 2.76 -9.15
N TRP A 42 -1.30 1.73 -8.50
CA TRP A 42 -1.56 0.33 -8.85
C TRP A 42 -2.71 -0.31 -8.08
N VAL A 43 -3.34 0.42 -7.16
CA VAL A 43 -4.39 -0.14 -6.28
C VAL A 43 -5.56 -0.71 -7.09
N ALA A 44 -6.11 0.06 -8.01
CA ALA A 44 -7.27 -0.39 -8.79
C ALA A 44 -6.95 -1.64 -9.61
N TYR A 45 -5.76 -1.70 -10.19
CA TYR A 45 -5.32 -2.87 -10.95
C TYR A 45 -5.19 -4.10 -10.08
N CYS A 46 -4.54 -3.95 -8.90
CA CYS A 46 -4.41 -5.06 -7.94
C CYS A 46 -5.77 -5.51 -7.43
N ALA A 47 -6.66 -4.58 -7.11
CA ALA A 47 -8.01 -4.91 -6.64
C ALA A 47 -8.76 -5.77 -7.67
N LYS A 48 -8.60 -5.45 -8.94
CA LYS A 48 -9.20 -6.22 -10.03
C LYS A 48 -8.63 -7.63 -10.11
N LEU A 49 -7.30 -7.77 -10.01
CA LEU A 49 -6.64 -9.06 -10.10
C LEU A 49 -6.91 -9.96 -8.90
N LEU A 50 -7.17 -9.38 -7.73
CA LEU A 50 -7.30 -10.11 -6.46
C LEU A 50 -8.75 -10.25 -5.99
N ASN A 51 -9.73 -9.82 -6.78
CA ASN A 51 -11.13 -9.79 -6.34
C ASN A 51 -11.72 -11.17 -6.05
N ASP A 52 -11.11 -12.22 -6.56
CA ASP A 52 -11.54 -13.61 -6.36
C ASP A 52 -10.73 -14.34 -5.29
N SER A 53 -9.98 -13.61 -4.48
CA SER A 53 -9.07 -14.19 -3.49
C SER A 53 -9.22 -13.50 -2.12
N ASP A 54 -8.60 -14.10 -1.09
CA ASP A 54 -8.54 -13.53 0.26
C ASP A 54 -7.38 -12.56 0.42
N VAL A 55 -6.55 -12.40 -0.62
CA VAL A 55 -5.40 -11.50 -0.56
C VAL A 55 -5.87 -10.05 -0.59
N LYS A 56 -5.48 -9.28 0.41
CA LYS A 56 -5.89 -7.87 0.53
C LYS A 56 -4.97 -6.97 -0.28
N VAL A 57 -5.50 -5.82 -0.68
CA VAL A 57 -4.71 -4.77 -1.31
C VAL A 57 -4.34 -3.74 -0.27
N CYS A 58 -3.03 -3.66 0.03
CA CYS A 58 -2.45 -2.65 0.87
C CYS A 58 -1.75 -1.63 -0.01
N THR A 59 -1.74 -0.37 0.38
CA THR A 59 -0.99 0.66 -0.32
C THR A 59 -0.34 1.62 0.67
N VAL A 60 0.81 2.17 0.25
CA VAL A 60 1.47 3.24 1.01
C VAL A 60 0.84 4.57 0.66
N VAL A 61 0.87 5.50 1.61
CA VAL A 61 0.37 6.86 1.46
C VAL A 61 1.42 7.82 2.01
N GLY A 62 1.69 8.90 1.29
CA GLY A 62 2.75 9.83 1.66
C GLY A 62 4.13 9.21 1.60
N PHE A 63 4.32 8.19 0.81
CA PHE A 63 5.53 7.38 0.75
C PHE A 63 6.47 7.89 -0.35
N PRO A 64 7.79 7.85 -0.13
CA PRO A 64 8.45 7.33 1.08
C PRO A 64 8.73 8.40 2.14
N LEU A 65 8.55 9.68 1.83
CA LEU A 65 9.08 10.77 2.64
C LEU A 65 8.18 11.15 3.83
N GLY A 66 6.87 10.98 3.70
CA GLY A 66 5.92 11.44 4.70
C GLY A 66 5.85 12.96 4.84
N ALA A 67 6.51 13.70 3.93
CA ALA A 67 6.71 15.14 4.04
C ALA A 67 5.72 15.93 3.18
N MET A 68 4.49 15.45 3.10
CA MET A 68 3.42 16.14 2.39
C MET A 68 2.37 16.63 3.38
N SER A 69 1.51 17.54 2.93
CA SER A 69 0.49 18.12 3.80
C SER A 69 -0.52 17.06 4.27
N THR A 70 -1.16 17.34 5.39
CA THR A 70 -2.24 16.49 5.92
C THR A 70 -3.35 16.30 4.89
N LYS A 71 -3.74 17.35 4.19
CA LYS A 71 -4.80 17.29 3.17
C LYS A 71 -4.40 16.38 2.00
N ALA A 72 -3.14 16.44 1.59
CA ALA A 72 -2.65 15.60 0.49
C ALA A 72 -2.65 14.13 0.90
N LYS A 73 -2.22 13.81 2.12
CA LYS A 73 -2.26 12.44 2.64
C LYS A 73 -3.70 11.93 2.76
N ALA A 74 -4.60 12.77 3.25
CA ALA A 74 -6.01 12.41 3.38
C ALA A 74 -6.64 12.17 2.01
N PHE A 75 -6.31 12.99 1.02
CA PHE A 75 -6.82 12.81 -0.34
C PHE A 75 -6.29 11.52 -0.96
N GLU A 76 -5.00 11.26 -0.82
CA GLU A 76 -4.41 10.02 -1.36
C GLU A 76 -5.05 8.79 -0.72
N THR A 77 -5.27 8.83 0.60
CA THR A 77 -5.94 7.74 1.33
C THR A 77 -7.37 7.52 0.82
N SER A 78 -8.14 8.59 0.71
CA SER A 78 -9.53 8.52 0.24
C SER A 78 -9.61 7.96 -1.17
N ASN A 79 -8.73 8.41 -2.05
CA ASN A 79 -8.67 7.94 -3.42
C ASN A 79 -8.28 6.45 -3.48
N ALA A 80 -7.30 6.05 -2.66
CA ALA A 80 -6.86 4.65 -2.61
C ALA A 80 -7.99 3.73 -2.14
N ILE A 81 -8.74 4.14 -1.13
CA ILE A 81 -9.87 3.35 -0.64
C ILE A 81 -10.94 3.23 -1.73
N ALA A 82 -11.23 4.31 -2.43
CA ALA A 82 -12.20 4.29 -3.55
C ALA A 82 -11.75 3.34 -4.65
N ASP A 83 -10.44 3.20 -4.87
CA ASP A 83 -9.87 2.30 -5.88
C ASP A 83 -9.80 0.85 -5.42
N GLY A 84 -10.09 0.56 -4.16
CA GLY A 84 -10.17 -0.80 -3.66
C GLY A 84 -9.11 -1.19 -2.62
N ALA A 85 -8.33 -0.25 -2.09
CA ALA A 85 -7.40 -0.55 -1.02
C ALA A 85 -8.15 -0.93 0.25
N GLU A 86 -7.68 -1.97 0.92
CA GLU A 86 -8.26 -2.45 2.18
C GLU A 86 -7.38 -2.14 3.37
N GLU A 87 -6.09 -1.85 3.12
CA GLU A 87 -5.13 -1.47 4.15
C GLU A 87 -4.32 -0.28 3.66
N ILE A 88 -4.02 0.64 4.58
CA ILE A 88 -3.29 1.87 4.28
C ILE A 88 -2.08 1.96 5.20
N ASP A 89 -0.90 2.07 4.61
CA ASP A 89 0.36 2.30 5.33
C ASP A 89 0.80 3.74 5.10
N MET A 90 0.44 4.63 6.01
CA MET A 90 0.80 6.04 5.88
C MET A 90 2.15 6.32 6.51
N VAL A 91 2.97 7.12 5.83
CA VAL A 91 4.24 7.58 6.38
C VAL A 91 4.03 8.87 7.17
N MET A 92 4.45 8.88 8.43
CA MET A 92 4.37 10.06 9.28
C MET A 92 5.35 11.15 8.80
N ASN A 93 5.10 12.40 9.20
CA ASN A 93 6.09 13.46 8.98
C ASN A 93 7.25 13.23 9.94
N ILE A 94 8.34 12.68 9.42
CA ILE A 94 9.49 12.27 10.19
C ILE A 94 10.19 13.49 10.82
N GLY A 95 10.27 14.59 10.07
CA GLY A 95 10.88 15.83 10.57
C GLY A 95 10.15 16.39 11.78
N GLU A 96 8.82 16.40 11.75
CA GLU A 96 8.00 16.86 12.87
C GLU A 96 8.15 15.94 14.09
N MET A 97 8.20 14.63 13.86
CA MET A 97 8.43 13.67 14.94
C MET A 97 9.82 13.89 15.57
N LYS A 98 10.83 14.09 14.75
CA LYS A 98 12.19 14.33 15.20
C LYS A 98 12.31 15.61 16.01
N ALA A 99 11.53 16.63 15.67
CA ALA A 99 11.47 17.90 16.38
C ALA A 99 10.56 17.85 17.63
N HIS A 100 9.98 16.70 17.91
CA HIS A 100 9.04 16.51 19.05
C HIS A 100 7.75 17.32 18.92
N HIS A 101 7.35 17.66 17.68
CA HIS A 101 6.09 18.35 17.42
C HIS A 101 4.97 17.31 17.27
N TYR A 102 4.65 16.62 18.36
CA TYR A 102 3.75 15.46 18.34
C TYR A 102 2.34 15.81 17.90
N ASP A 103 1.87 17.02 18.19
CA ASP A 103 0.54 17.44 17.75
C ASP A 103 0.45 17.60 16.22
N ALA A 104 1.58 17.84 15.56
CA ALA A 104 1.63 17.99 14.10
C ALA A 104 1.72 16.63 13.41
N VAL A 105 2.16 15.60 14.12
CA VAL A 105 2.29 14.26 13.56
C VAL A 105 0.94 13.57 13.49
#